data_b37e23562747b644f9e590aa36f14b44
#
_entry.id   b37e23562747b644f9e590aa36f14b44
#
_cell.length_a   1.000
_cell.length_b   1.000
_cell.length_c   1.000
_cell.angle_alpha   90.00
_cell.angle_beta   90.00
_cell.angle_gamma   90.00
#
_symmetry.space_group_name_H-M   'P 1'
#
loop_
_entity.id
_entity.type
_entity.pdbx_description
1 polymer ?
#
loop_
_entity_poly.entity_id
_entity_poly.type
_entity_poly.pdbx_seq_one_letter_code
_entity_poly.pdbx_strand_id
1 'polypeptide(L)'
;MMSGSSSFVLYIRKVPRHILSYNWKITGVFPDKMLKKEGKKMEQKMLTVSGLAVRNLRHRRVRTMFLAALVLILSAALFTSRVLTESMKTCIDKTVDRIGADVIVAPGEYESDLSDSLFSGGLCSFYFEKSLMDQVQKTDGIDKISPQLYIASLDAACCSVPVQIVAFEPESDFIVQPWMSGSNVSELKKGQTVVGSKITAKAGDKISFFGQEYEVAGKLEETGTSYDNCAFMNFETAYTLFDSFQIKYVTDLTEPQKYVSLLTIRTKDGADPKEVANTINTKMRDSGLKAYTAKAMSGKVSDTLEQMQSYSALLIGLLFLMAVLALICIFNITVNERLKEFGVLLSIGARKSQIFQMLLLEAGMIGVLGGFLGVVFSGGGILLFKDVIMESMNMPYLNVNVSQYVILALQSLGLAVGVSLLATLYAAVRANRMEPYKLIQEVES
;
A
#
# COMPACT_ATOMS: atom_id res chain seq x y z
N MET A 1 9.52 25.97 30.10
CA MET A 1 9.60 25.99 31.59
C MET A 1 8.76 24.87 32.14
N MET A 2 9.37 24.07 33.00
CA MET A 2 8.86 23.00 33.87
C MET A 2 8.61 21.64 33.24
N SER A 3 9.69 20.86 33.20
CA SER A 3 9.71 19.40 33.22
C SER A 3 9.19 18.92 34.60
N GLY A 4 8.19 18.08 34.59
CA GLY A 4 7.69 17.39 35.78
C GLY A 4 7.71 15.86 35.52
N SER A 5 8.87 15.21 35.62
CA SER A 5 8.96 13.77 35.71
C SER A 5 8.50 13.34 37.11
N SER A 6 7.23 12.98 37.25
CA SER A 6 6.68 12.39 38.46
C SER A 6 7.19 10.96 38.62
N SER A 7 8.38 10.80 39.21
CA SER A 7 8.86 9.53 39.71
C SER A 7 8.03 9.14 40.94
N PHE A 8 6.94 8.39 40.72
CA PHE A 8 6.16 7.83 41.82
C PHE A 8 6.91 6.65 42.43
N VAL A 9 7.42 6.86 43.61
CA VAL A 9 8.19 5.89 44.40
C VAL A 9 7.27 5.21 45.42
N LEU A 10 7.22 3.90 45.38
CA LEU A 10 6.55 3.07 46.41
C LEU A 10 7.39 3.08 47.68
N TYR A 11 6.96 3.83 48.67
CA TYR A 11 7.62 3.87 49.99
C TYR A 11 7.15 2.69 50.80
N ILE A 12 7.87 1.55 50.77
CA ILE A 12 7.62 0.43 51.71
C ILE A 12 8.28 0.77 53.01
N ARG A 13 7.47 1.14 54.02
CA ARG A 13 7.91 1.33 55.40
C ARG A 13 8.50 0.01 55.91
N LYS A 14 9.65 0.06 56.62
CA LYS A 14 10.38 -1.09 57.16
C LYS A 14 9.43 -2.12 57.82
N VAL A 15 9.29 -3.26 57.17
CA VAL A 15 8.62 -4.42 57.73
C VAL A 15 9.66 -5.21 58.55
N PRO A 16 9.39 -5.61 59.82
CA PRO A 16 10.33 -6.33 60.62
C PRO A 16 10.75 -7.67 59.99
N ARG A 17 12.03 -8.00 60.02
CA ARG A 17 12.66 -9.15 59.37
C ARG A 17 11.99 -10.51 59.63
N HIS A 18 11.28 -10.66 60.76
CA HIS A 18 10.63 -11.91 61.18
C HIS A 18 9.39 -12.26 60.31
N ILE A 19 8.70 -11.30 59.70
CA ILE A 19 7.50 -11.56 58.91
C ILE A 19 7.86 -11.96 57.48
N LEU A 20 8.96 -11.46 56.96
CA LEU A 20 9.45 -11.79 55.61
C LEU A 20 9.99 -13.24 55.50
N SER A 21 10.55 -13.80 56.56
CA SER A 21 11.13 -15.13 56.52
C SER A 21 10.09 -16.27 56.57
N TYR A 22 8.91 -16.03 57.12
CA TYR A 22 7.92 -17.07 57.36
C TYR A 22 7.04 -17.37 56.12
N ASN A 23 6.74 -16.36 55.30
CA ASN A 23 5.81 -16.52 54.18
C ASN A 23 6.48 -16.92 52.86
N TRP A 24 7.81 -16.76 52.72
CA TRP A 24 8.52 -17.07 51.46
C TRP A 24 8.97 -18.55 51.34
N LYS A 25 8.99 -19.29 52.43
CA LYS A 25 9.27 -20.73 52.41
C LYS A 25 8.13 -21.59 51.86
N ILE A 26 6.91 -21.04 51.83
CA ILE A 26 5.72 -21.78 51.38
C ILE A 26 5.53 -21.72 49.87
N THR A 27 6.13 -20.77 49.17
CA THR A 27 5.87 -20.57 47.74
C THR A 27 6.96 -21.08 46.77
N GLY A 28 8.07 -21.66 47.31
CA GLY A 28 9.08 -22.33 46.47
C GLY A 28 9.81 -21.45 45.43
N VAL A 29 9.73 -20.12 45.53
CA VAL A 29 10.09 -19.21 44.43
C VAL A 29 11.56 -18.77 44.48
N PHE A 30 12.34 -19.00 45.57
CA PHE A 30 13.76 -18.61 45.58
C PHE A 30 14.68 -19.68 46.15
N PRO A 31 15.74 -20.10 45.41
CA PRO A 31 16.79 -20.98 45.97
C PRO A 31 17.69 -20.19 46.93
N ASP A 32 17.96 -20.80 48.08
CA ASP A 32 18.73 -20.29 49.24
C ASP A 32 20.15 -19.77 48.93
N LYS A 33 20.69 -20.10 47.75
CA LYS A 33 22.03 -19.68 47.29
C LYS A 33 22.10 -18.24 46.76
N MET A 34 20.98 -17.59 46.43
CA MET A 34 20.97 -16.20 45.97
C MET A 34 20.97 -15.15 47.09
N LEU A 35 20.56 -15.53 48.28
CA LEU A 35 20.45 -14.60 49.42
C LEU A 35 21.81 -14.20 50.02
N LYS A 36 22.85 -15.01 49.83
CA LYS A 36 24.19 -14.75 50.45
C LYS A 36 25.14 -13.90 49.60
N LYS A 37 24.96 -13.80 48.31
CA LYS A 37 25.90 -13.06 47.41
C LYS A 37 25.46 -11.65 47.01
N GLU A 38 24.18 -11.32 47.14
CA GLU A 38 23.63 -10.04 46.74
C GLU A 38 23.18 -9.12 47.90
N GLY A 39 23.37 -9.55 49.11
CA GLY A 39 22.92 -8.82 50.32
C GLY A 39 23.58 -7.44 50.54
N LYS A 40 24.59 -7.05 49.77
CA LYS A 40 25.25 -5.74 49.85
C LYS A 40 24.89 -4.75 48.71
N LYS A 41 24.21 -5.24 47.67
CA LYS A 41 23.82 -4.38 46.53
C LYS A 41 22.31 -4.20 46.32
N MET A 42 21.48 -4.88 47.12
CA MET A 42 20.02 -4.90 46.99
C MET A 42 19.30 -3.92 47.92
N GLU A 43 20.05 -3.13 48.67
CA GLU A 43 19.45 -2.28 49.72
C GLU A 43 18.84 -0.97 49.24
N GLN A 44 18.89 -0.63 47.93
CA GLN A 44 18.32 0.60 47.38
C GLN A 44 17.77 0.54 45.95
N LYS A 45 17.38 -0.61 45.43
CA LYS A 45 16.57 -0.58 44.19
C LYS A 45 15.11 -0.38 44.57
N MET A 46 14.68 0.88 44.61
CA MET A 46 13.26 1.22 44.73
C MET A 46 12.47 0.47 43.65
N LEU A 47 11.48 -0.30 44.08
CA LEU A 47 10.55 -1.02 43.21
C LEU A 47 9.67 0.02 42.51
N THR A 48 10.10 0.47 41.34
CA THR A 48 9.26 1.34 40.51
C THR A 48 8.17 0.52 39.82
N VAL A 49 7.00 1.13 39.59
CA VAL A 49 5.88 0.46 38.88
C VAL A 49 6.31 -0.08 37.50
N SER A 50 7.17 0.67 36.80
CA SER A 50 7.74 0.25 35.52
C SER A 50 8.68 -0.97 35.64
N GLY A 51 9.51 -1.02 36.69
CA GLY A 51 10.39 -2.17 36.94
C GLY A 51 9.62 -3.46 37.22
N LEU A 52 8.50 -3.37 37.97
CA LEU A 52 7.60 -4.49 38.21
C LEU A 52 6.92 -4.94 36.91
N ALA A 53 6.44 -4.02 36.09
CA ALA A 53 5.81 -4.34 34.80
C ALA A 53 6.76 -5.10 33.86
N VAL A 54 8.00 -4.62 33.69
CA VAL A 54 9.02 -5.33 32.88
C VAL A 54 9.34 -6.71 33.43
N ARG A 55 9.46 -6.85 34.76
CA ARG A 55 9.75 -8.14 35.38
C ARG A 55 8.61 -9.15 35.19
N ASN A 56 7.36 -8.68 35.21
CA ASN A 56 6.18 -9.52 35.00
C ASN A 56 6.12 -10.02 33.55
N LEU A 57 6.38 -9.13 32.54
CA LEU A 57 6.47 -9.54 31.13
C LEU A 57 7.52 -10.62 30.91
N ARG A 58 8.68 -10.49 31.57
CA ARG A 58 9.78 -11.45 31.44
C ARG A 58 9.49 -12.76 32.13
N HIS A 59 8.70 -12.78 33.21
CA HIS A 59 8.42 -14.00 33.97
C HIS A 59 7.34 -14.87 33.29
N ARG A 60 6.37 -14.27 32.60
CA ARG A 60 5.27 -14.97 31.89
C ARG A 60 5.44 -14.88 30.35
N ARG A 61 6.59 -15.37 29.85
CA ARG A 61 7.02 -15.22 28.46
C ARG A 61 6.00 -15.71 27.44
N VAL A 62 5.45 -16.91 27.63
CA VAL A 62 4.51 -17.54 26.69
C VAL A 62 3.29 -16.66 26.47
N ARG A 63 2.66 -16.18 27.53
CA ARG A 63 1.50 -15.30 27.45
C ARG A 63 1.83 -13.96 26.77
N THR A 64 2.95 -13.35 27.16
CA THR A 64 3.43 -12.10 26.56
C THR A 64 3.68 -12.27 25.08
N MET A 65 4.23 -13.42 24.66
CA MET A 65 4.44 -13.74 23.24
C MET A 65 3.12 -13.86 22.47
N PHE A 66 2.10 -14.53 23.05
CA PHE A 66 0.78 -14.63 22.41
C PHE A 66 0.10 -13.28 22.26
N LEU A 67 0.13 -12.44 23.30
CA LEU A 67 -0.43 -11.09 23.23
C LEU A 67 0.34 -10.24 22.22
N ALA A 68 1.67 -10.28 22.23
CA ALA A 68 2.50 -9.56 21.27
C ALA A 68 2.28 -10.06 19.85
N ALA A 69 2.09 -11.36 19.62
CA ALA A 69 1.78 -11.94 18.32
C ALA A 69 0.43 -11.47 17.77
N LEU A 70 -0.61 -11.39 18.61
CA LEU A 70 -1.92 -10.84 18.20
C LEU A 70 -1.79 -9.36 17.76
N VAL A 71 -1.07 -8.56 18.55
CA VAL A 71 -0.84 -7.16 18.24
C VAL A 71 0.04 -7.01 17.00
N LEU A 72 1.03 -7.89 16.81
CA LEU A 72 1.88 -7.95 15.63
C LEU A 72 1.04 -8.19 14.36
N ILE A 73 0.19 -9.22 14.37
CA ILE A 73 -0.67 -9.54 13.21
C ILE A 73 -1.59 -8.35 12.88
N LEU A 74 -2.21 -7.75 13.90
CA LEU A 74 -3.07 -6.59 13.71
C LEU A 74 -2.32 -5.40 13.10
N SER A 75 -1.16 -5.07 13.67
CA SER A 75 -0.32 -3.96 13.20
C SER A 75 0.22 -4.21 11.79
N ALA A 76 0.63 -5.45 11.50
CA ALA A 76 1.10 -5.84 10.17
C ALA A 76 -0.02 -5.71 9.12
N ALA A 77 -1.23 -6.20 9.41
CA ALA A 77 -2.37 -6.08 8.51
C ALA A 77 -2.74 -4.62 8.23
N LEU A 78 -2.81 -3.78 9.27
CA LEU A 78 -3.08 -2.35 9.15
C LEU A 78 -2.03 -1.64 8.31
N PHE A 79 -0.75 -1.88 8.58
CA PHE A 79 0.34 -1.24 7.87
C PHE A 79 0.38 -1.66 6.39
N THR A 80 0.29 -2.97 6.12
CA THR A 80 0.29 -3.50 4.73
C THR A 80 -0.84 -2.91 3.91
N SER A 81 -2.07 -2.93 4.44
CA SER A 81 -3.23 -2.39 3.73
C SER A 81 -3.07 -0.89 3.42
N ARG A 82 -2.59 -0.10 4.40
CA ARG A 82 -2.38 1.34 4.20
C ARG A 82 -1.29 1.63 3.17
N VAL A 83 -0.18 0.90 3.22
CA VAL A 83 0.93 1.07 2.27
C VAL A 83 0.48 0.70 0.85
N LEU A 84 -0.22 -0.42 0.66
CA LEU A 84 -0.72 -0.81 -0.65
C LEU A 84 -1.71 0.22 -1.22
N THR A 85 -2.66 0.68 -0.41
CA THR A 85 -3.64 1.69 -0.83
C THR A 85 -2.96 2.99 -1.25
N GLU A 86 -2.00 3.48 -0.47
CA GLU A 86 -1.28 4.72 -0.75
C GLU A 86 -0.37 4.58 -1.97
N SER A 87 0.27 3.42 -2.13
CA SER A 87 1.05 3.11 -3.33
C SER A 87 0.21 3.13 -4.59
N MET A 88 -0.99 2.54 -4.55
CA MET A 88 -1.91 2.54 -5.70
C MET A 88 -2.34 3.96 -6.07
N LYS A 89 -2.76 4.76 -5.10
CA LYS A 89 -3.13 6.17 -5.34
C LYS A 89 -1.98 6.94 -5.98
N THR A 90 -0.79 6.84 -5.38
CA THR A 90 0.41 7.53 -5.90
C THR A 90 0.78 7.03 -7.30
N CYS A 91 0.60 5.74 -7.59
CA CYS A 91 0.83 5.18 -8.90
C CYS A 91 -0.10 5.80 -9.94
N ILE A 92 -1.40 5.87 -9.66
CA ILE A 92 -2.40 6.45 -10.57
C ILE A 92 -2.12 7.94 -10.81
N ASP A 93 -1.93 8.73 -9.75
CA ASP A 93 -1.67 10.16 -9.87
C ASP A 93 -0.45 10.42 -10.76
N LYS A 94 0.65 9.71 -10.51
CA LYS A 94 1.87 9.84 -11.32
C LYS A 94 1.69 9.34 -12.75
N THR A 95 0.88 8.31 -12.97
CA THR A 95 0.59 7.81 -14.33
C THR A 95 -0.18 8.87 -15.11
N VAL A 96 -1.18 9.51 -14.51
CA VAL A 96 -1.91 10.63 -15.15
C VAL A 96 -0.97 11.75 -15.55
N ASP A 97 -0.09 12.18 -14.63
CA ASP A 97 0.87 13.25 -14.91
C ASP A 97 1.87 12.87 -16.02
N ARG A 98 2.23 11.58 -16.11
CA ARG A 98 3.21 11.07 -17.07
C ARG A 98 2.65 10.75 -18.45
N ILE A 99 1.36 10.48 -18.55
CA ILE A 99 0.69 10.31 -19.85
C ILE A 99 0.88 11.57 -20.72
N GLY A 100 0.99 12.76 -20.09
CA GLY A 100 1.32 14.00 -20.77
C GLY A 100 0.20 14.57 -21.63
N ALA A 101 -0.95 13.91 -21.74
CA ALA A 101 -2.15 14.42 -22.41
C ALA A 101 -3.12 15.01 -21.38
N ASP A 102 -3.70 16.16 -21.70
CA ASP A 102 -4.75 16.78 -20.88
C ASP A 102 -6.12 16.18 -21.18
N VAL A 103 -6.37 15.95 -22.49
CA VAL A 103 -7.62 15.37 -22.99
C VAL A 103 -7.29 14.24 -23.97
N ILE A 104 -8.08 13.17 -23.89
CA ILE A 104 -7.99 12.00 -24.77
C ILE A 104 -9.35 11.83 -25.44
N VAL A 105 -9.35 11.66 -26.76
CA VAL A 105 -10.57 11.43 -27.56
C VAL A 105 -10.50 10.03 -28.14
N ALA A 106 -11.56 9.24 -27.89
CA ALA A 106 -11.70 7.87 -28.36
C ALA A 106 -13.18 7.52 -28.56
N PRO A 107 -13.53 6.40 -29.21
CA PRO A 107 -14.91 5.94 -29.28
C PRO A 107 -15.46 5.66 -27.89
N GLY A 108 -16.65 6.19 -27.60
CA GLY A 108 -17.23 6.16 -26.25
C GLY A 108 -17.58 4.75 -25.75
N GLU A 109 -17.78 3.80 -26.63
CA GLU A 109 -18.05 2.39 -26.28
C GLU A 109 -16.83 1.65 -25.73
N TYR A 110 -15.60 2.09 -26.07
CA TYR A 110 -14.33 1.48 -25.63
C TYR A 110 -13.66 2.23 -24.47
N GLU A 111 -14.40 3.04 -23.73
CA GLU A 111 -13.86 3.81 -22.60
C GLU A 111 -13.21 2.92 -21.53
N SER A 112 -13.81 1.76 -21.23
CA SER A 112 -13.25 0.82 -20.26
C SER A 112 -11.96 0.20 -20.74
N ASP A 113 -11.91 -0.26 -22.00
CA ASP A 113 -10.75 -0.93 -22.58
C ASP A 113 -9.57 0.03 -22.71
N LEU A 114 -9.86 1.28 -23.08
CA LEU A 114 -8.85 2.32 -23.14
C LEU A 114 -8.31 2.68 -21.75
N SER A 115 -9.18 2.81 -20.75
CA SER A 115 -8.76 3.05 -19.37
C SER A 115 -7.89 1.90 -18.85
N ASP A 116 -8.27 0.66 -19.11
CA ASP A 116 -7.48 -0.51 -18.72
C ASP A 116 -6.13 -0.55 -19.45
N SER A 117 -6.10 -0.24 -20.75
CA SER A 117 -4.85 -0.17 -21.51
C SER A 117 -3.89 0.90 -21.00
N LEU A 118 -4.39 2.10 -20.70
CA LEU A 118 -3.56 3.23 -20.24
C LEU A 118 -3.04 3.06 -18.82
N PHE A 119 -3.84 2.48 -17.91
CA PHE A 119 -3.52 2.43 -16.48
C PHE A 119 -3.09 1.06 -15.98
N SER A 120 -3.61 -0.03 -16.57
CA SER A 120 -3.34 -1.41 -16.15
C SER A 120 -2.49 -2.19 -17.15
N GLY A 121 -2.25 -1.63 -18.35
CA GLY A 121 -1.49 -2.30 -19.42
C GLY A 121 -2.29 -3.37 -20.16
N GLY A 122 -3.62 -3.32 -20.11
CA GLY A 122 -4.50 -4.16 -20.92
C GLY A 122 -4.28 -3.92 -22.41
N LEU A 123 -4.51 -4.97 -23.22
CA LEU A 123 -4.41 -4.84 -24.67
C LEU A 123 -5.74 -4.42 -25.26
N CYS A 124 -5.71 -3.42 -26.16
CA CYS A 124 -6.91 -2.97 -26.82
C CYS A 124 -6.68 -2.69 -28.31
N SER A 125 -7.75 -2.83 -29.09
CA SER A 125 -7.77 -2.50 -30.53
C SER A 125 -9.15 -1.97 -30.87
N PHE A 126 -9.24 -0.68 -31.18
CA PHE A 126 -10.44 0.00 -31.61
C PHE A 126 -10.04 1.14 -32.55
N TYR A 127 -10.93 1.54 -33.42
CA TYR A 127 -10.59 2.42 -34.53
C TYR A 127 -11.74 3.37 -34.83
N PHE A 128 -11.41 4.59 -35.29
CA PHE A 128 -12.33 5.54 -35.86
C PHE A 128 -11.67 6.31 -37.00
N GLU A 129 -12.45 6.97 -37.84
CA GLU A 129 -11.93 7.66 -39.02
C GLU A 129 -11.04 8.84 -38.66
N LYS A 130 -9.82 8.88 -39.22
CA LYS A 130 -8.87 9.98 -39.02
C LYS A 130 -9.43 11.34 -39.47
N SER A 131 -10.37 11.35 -40.43
CA SER A 131 -11.06 12.56 -40.89
C SER A 131 -11.75 13.38 -39.82
N LEU A 132 -12.16 12.71 -38.72
CA LEU A 132 -12.78 13.34 -37.55
C LEU A 132 -11.78 14.18 -36.72
N MET A 133 -10.48 13.94 -36.87
CA MET A 133 -9.42 14.73 -36.21
C MET A 133 -9.50 16.20 -36.62
N ASP A 134 -9.77 16.51 -37.91
CA ASP A 134 -9.87 17.88 -38.38
C ASP A 134 -11.00 18.67 -37.72
N GLN A 135 -12.07 17.98 -37.34
CA GLN A 135 -13.20 18.60 -36.65
C GLN A 135 -12.83 18.86 -35.17
N VAL A 136 -12.10 17.92 -34.52
CA VAL A 136 -11.62 18.08 -33.17
C VAL A 136 -10.60 19.22 -33.10
N GLN A 137 -9.67 19.30 -34.03
CA GLN A 137 -8.62 20.32 -34.09
C GLN A 137 -9.16 21.76 -34.15
N LYS A 138 -10.35 21.96 -34.74
CA LYS A 138 -11.04 23.26 -34.80
C LYS A 138 -11.69 23.68 -33.47
N THR A 139 -11.40 22.99 -32.37
CA THR A 139 -11.93 23.36 -31.06
C THR A 139 -10.97 24.33 -30.38
N ASP A 140 -11.52 25.43 -29.85
CA ASP A 140 -10.73 26.42 -29.13
C ASP A 140 -10.12 25.79 -27.85
N GLY A 141 -8.93 26.28 -27.49
CA GLY A 141 -8.22 25.82 -26.32
C GLY A 141 -7.26 24.64 -26.56
N ILE A 142 -7.19 24.09 -27.78
CA ILE A 142 -6.22 23.06 -28.16
C ILE A 142 -4.90 23.71 -28.56
N ASP A 143 -3.79 23.28 -27.97
CA ASP A 143 -2.43 23.64 -28.36
C ASP A 143 -1.86 22.63 -29.36
N LYS A 144 -1.87 21.33 -28.97
CA LYS A 144 -1.36 20.23 -29.80
C LYS A 144 -2.34 19.08 -29.84
N ILE A 145 -2.35 18.37 -30.96
CA ILE A 145 -3.09 17.12 -31.11
C ILE A 145 -2.18 16.10 -31.79
N SER A 146 -2.15 14.89 -31.22
CA SER A 146 -1.38 13.78 -31.74
C SER A 146 -2.27 12.55 -31.90
N PRO A 147 -2.40 12.01 -33.11
CA PRO A 147 -3.12 10.76 -33.34
C PRO A 147 -2.27 9.58 -32.97
N GLN A 148 -2.91 8.53 -32.44
CA GLN A 148 -2.28 7.25 -32.15
C GLN A 148 -3.14 6.10 -32.67
N LEU A 149 -2.47 5.02 -33.15
CA LEU A 149 -3.13 3.80 -33.60
C LEU A 149 -2.68 2.65 -32.68
N TYR A 150 -3.65 2.03 -32.03
CA TYR A 150 -3.44 0.94 -31.06
C TYR A 150 -3.74 -0.40 -31.73
N ILE A 151 -2.77 -1.31 -31.66
CA ILE A 151 -2.88 -2.66 -32.22
C ILE A 151 -2.44 -3.63 -31.12
N ALA A 152 -3.34 -4.53 -30.69
CA ALA A 152 -3.00 -5.57 -29.74
C ALA A 152 -2.23 -6.69 -30.42
N SER A 153 -1.02 -7.00 -29.98
CA SER A 153 -0.35 -8.22 -30.46
C SER A 153 -0.88 -9.42 -29.66
N LEU A 154 -1.21 -10.49 -30.37
CA LEU A 154 -1.66 -11.74 -29.78
C LEU A 154 -0.48 -12.64 -29.45
N ASP A 155 -0.70 -13.59 -28.51
CA ASP A 155 0.34 -14.47 -28.00
C ASP A 155 0.87 -15.50 -29.04
N ALA A 156 2.14 -15.83 -28.91
CA ALA A 156 2.90 -17.01 -29.30
C ALA A 156 2.87 -17.50 -30.77
N ALA A 157 1.79 -17.34 -31.54
CA ALA A 157 1.74 -17.87 -32.90
C ALA A 157 2.21 -16.85 -33.95
N CYS A 158 2.13 -15.55 -33.66
CA CYS A 158 2.44 -14.50 -34.62
C CYS A 158 3.42 -13.44 -34.12
N CYS A 159 3.66 -13.38 -32.79
CA CYS A 159 4.40 -12.29 -32.18
C CYS A 159 5.42 -12.85 -31.17
N SER A 160 6.57 -12.18 -31.04
CA SER A 160 7.61 -12.58 -30.08
C SER A 160 7.15 -12.45 -28.63
N VAL A 161 6.30 -11.45 -28.35
CA VAL A 161 5.72 -11.15 -27.03
C VAL A 161 4.34 -10.51 -27.20
N PRO A 162 3.38 -10.78 -26.28
CA PRO A 162 2.12 -10.06 -26.26
C PRO A 162 2.34 -8.65 -25.72
N VAL A 163 2.19 -7.65 -26.57
CA VAL A 163 2.38 -6.23 -26.22
C VAL A 163 1.36 -5.36 -26.92
N GLN A 164 1.09 -4.19 -26.38
CA GLN A 164 0.37 -3.14 -27.08
C GLN A 164 1.32 -2.46 -28.07
N ILE A 165 1.01 -2.53 -29.34
CA ILE A 165 1.70 -1.77 -30.38
C ILE A 165 1.01 -0.42 -30.49
N VAL A 166 1.79 0.66 -30.38
CA VAL A 166 1.32 2.04 -30.48
C VAL A 166 2.02 2.71 -31.63
N ALA A 167 1.26 3.00 -32.71
CA ALA A 167 1.78 3.83 -33.78
C ALA A 167 1.48 5.28 -33.49
N PHE A 168 2.45 6.15 -33.75
CA PHE A 168 2.37 7.58 -33.52
C PHE A 168 3.03 8.37 -34.67
N GLU A 169 2.71 9.64 -34.76
CA GLU A 169 3.29 10.53 -35.72
C GLU A 169 4.38 11.38 -35.06
N PRO A 170 5.68 11.14 -35.36
CA PRO A 170 6.77 11.78 -34.63
C PRO A 170 6.73 13.31 -34.64
N GLU A 171 6.20 13.92 -35.71
CA GLU A 171 6.15 15.39 -35.89
C GLU A 171 5.13 16.06 -34.95
N SER A 172 4.02 15.39 -34.66
CA SER A 172 2.94 15.92 -33.82
C SER A 172 2.95 15.35 -32.41
N ASP A 173 3.74 14.29 -32.16
CA ASP A 173 3.76 13.58 -30.88
C ASP A 173 4.42 14.43 -29.77
N PHE A 174 3.78 14.39 -28.63
CA PHE A 174 4.28 15.00 -27.39
C PHE A 174 4.19 14.03 -26.20
N ILE A 175 3.85 12.77 -26.47
CA ILE A 175 3.62 11.72 -25.48
C ILE A 175 4.83 10.77 -25.41
N VAL A 176 5.21 10.19 -26.54
CA VAL A 176 6.27 9.16 -26.62
C VAL A 176 7.65 9.79 -26.78
N GLN A 177 7.74 10.83 -27.60
CA GLN A 177 9.03 11.50 -27.89
C GLN A 177 9.82 11.96 -26.67
N PRO A 178 9.20 12.54 -25.61
CA PRO A 178 9.95 12.93 -24.42
C PRO A 178 10.71 11.77 -23.75
N TRP A 179 10.17 10.56 -23.84
CA TRP A 179 10.78 9.34 -23.29
C TRP A 179 11.82 8.70 -24.20
N MET A 180 11.79 9.03 -25.49
CA MET A 180 12.78 8.57 -26.46
C MET A 180 14.11 9.33 -26.37
N SER A 181 14.12 10.53 -25.82
CA SER A 181 15.32 11.36 -25.74
C SER A 181 16.49 10.73 -24.99
N GLY A 182 16.21 9.83 -24.01
CA GLY A 182 17.21 9.03 -23.33
C GLY A 182 17.74 7.82 -24.12
N SER A 183 17.02 7.40 -25.18
CA SER A 183 17.36 6.21 -25.98
C SER A 183 18.28 6.46 -27.19
N ASN A 184 18.78 7.68 -27.39
CA ASN A 184 19.56 8.13 -28.56
C ASN A 184 18.81 7.96 -29.91
N VAL A 185 17.49 7.80 -29.90
CA VAL A 185 16.66 7.69 -31.11
C VAL A 185 15.96 9.01 -31.33
N SER A 186 16.45 9.83 -32.23
CA SER A 186 15.83 11.10 -32.60
C SER A 186 14.74 10.94 -33.67
N GLU A 187 14.85 9.93 -34.52
CA GLU A 187 13.91 9.62 -35.59
C GLU A 187 13.75 8.11 -35.75
N LEU A 188 12.50 7.65 -35.91
CA LEU A 188 12.17 6.27 -36.26
C LEU A 188 12.06 6.14 -37.77
N LYS A 189 12.92 5.30 -38.35
CA LYS A 189 12.85 4.93 -39.76
C LYS A 189 11.79 3.85 -39.97
N LYS A 190 11.34 3.70 -41.21
CA LYS A 190 10.46 2.62 -41.61
C LYS A 190 11.10 1.25 -41.29
N GLY A 191 10.34 0.36 -40.68
CA GLY A 191 10.81 -0.97 -40.25
C GLY A 191 11.50 -0.98 -38.88
N GLN A 192 11.52 0.15 -38.17
CA GLN A 192 12.08 0.24 -36.82
C GLN A 192 10.99 0.39 -35.77
N THR A 193 11.27 -0.11 -34.57
CA THR A 193 10.43 0.01 -33.38
C THR A 193 11.25 0.43 -32.18
N VAL A 194 10.64 1.16 -31.25
CA VAL A 194 11.19 1.42 -29.91
C VAL A 194 10.36 0.61 -28.92
N VAL A 195 11.01 -0.04 -27.98
CA VAL A 195 10.33 -0.88 -27.01
C VAL A 195 10.34 -0.26 -25.62
N GLY A 196 9.30 -0.51 -24.86
CA GLY A 196 9.20 -0.09 -23.46
C GLY A 196 10.24 -0.75 -22.57
N SER A 197 10.46 -0.16 -21.38
CA SER A 197 11.55 -0.55 -20.47
C SER A 197 11.46 -2.00 -19.98
N LYS A 198 10.26 -2.58 -19.89
CA LYS A 198 10.04 -3.95 -19.41
C LYS A 198 10.14 -5.03 -20.47
N ILE A 199 10.14 -4.66 -21.75
CA ILE A 199 10.32 -5.61 -22.84
C ILE A 199 11.79 -6.08 -22.84
N THR A 200 12.03 -7.38 -22.97
CA THR A 200 13.38 -7.96 -22.86
C THR A 200 14.30 -7.62 -24.03
N ALA A 201 13.76 -7.23 -25.19
CA ALA A 201 14.53 -6.84 -26.37
C ALA A 201 15.40 -5.59 -26.11
N LYS A 202 16.56 -5.54 -26.75
CA LYS A 202 17.54 -4.43 -26.66
C LYS A 202 17.69 -3.74 -28.00
N ALA A 203 18.24 -2.55 -27.99
CA ALA A 203 18.60 -1.85 -29.23
C ALA A 203 19.53 -2.72 -30.10
N GLY A 204 19.18 -2.86 -31.38
CA GLY A 204 19.85 -3.73 -32.35
C GLY A 204 19.27 -5.14 -32.47
N ASP A 205 18.40 -5.57 -31.54
CA ASP A 205 17.70 -6.85 -31.65
C ASP A 205 16.59 -6.78 -32.72
N LYS A 206 16.12 -7.93 -33.15
CA LYS A 206 14.95 -8.07 -33.99
C LYS A 206 13.78 -8.60 -33.18
N ILE A 207 12.63 -7.99 -33.30
CA ILE A 207 11.37 -8.41 -32.71
C ILE A 207 10.35 -8.70 -33.82
N SER A 208 9.57 -9.76 -33.68
CA SER A 208 8.58 -10.15 -34.67
C SER A 208 7.16 -9.81 -34.18
N PHE A 209 6.40 -9.13 -35.07
CA PHE A 209 4.97 -8.90 -34.90
C PHE A 209 4.23 -9.33 -36.15
N PHE A 210 3.19 -10.12 -36.01
CA PHE A 210 2.38 -10.67 -37.12
C PHE A 210 3.21 -11.31 -38.24
N GLY A 211 4.29 -12.02 -37.83
CA GLY A 211 5.17 -12.74 -38.79
C GLY A 211 6.15 -11.84 -39.56
N GLN A 212 6.22 -10.54 -39.25
CA GLN A 212 7.18 -9.58 -39.81
C GLN A 212 8.21 -9.18 -38.76
N GLU A 213 9.47 -9.04 -39.18
CA GLU A 213 10.58 -8.65 -38.31
C GLU A 213 10.81 -7.15 -38.34
N TYR A 214 10.97 -6.56 -37.18
CA TYR A 214 11.27 -5.15 -36.95
C TYR A 214 12.55 -4.99 -36.16
N GLU A 215 13.39 -4.04 -36.52
CA GLU A 215 14.60 -3.70 -35.78
C GLU A 215 14.25 -2.85 -34.57
N VAL A 216 14.74 -3.22 -33.40
CA VAL A 216 14.62 -2.42 -32.19
C VAL A 216 15.63 -1.28 -32.24
N ALA A 217 15.20 -0.08 -32.60
CA ALA A 217 16.06 1.11 -32.69
C ALA A 217 16.51 1.60 -31.31
N GLY A 218 15.69 1.39 -30.28
CA GLY A 218 15.97 1.84 -28.93
C GLY A 218 15.00 1.27 -27.91
N LYS A 219 15.27 1.59 -26.65
CA LYS A 219 14.45 1.21 -25.51
C LYS A 219 14.13 2.45 -24.71
N LEU A 220 12.86 2.63 -24.34
CA LEU A 220 12.45 3.76 -23.50
C LEU A 220 13.08 3.66 -22.10
N GLU A 221 13.31 4.81 -21.48
CA GLU A 221 13.54 4.86 -20.05
C GLU A 221 12.29 4.40 -19.31
N GLU A 222 12.45 3.95 -18.05
CA GLU A 222 11.34 3.49 -17.23
C GLU A 222 10.34 4.64 -16.98
N THR A 223 9.17 4.54 -17.62
CA THR A 223 8.12 5.55 -17.53
C THR A 223 7.28 5.37 -16.26
N GLY A 224 7.22 4.13 -15.75
CA GLY A 224 6.31 3.75 -14.67
C GLY A 224 4.83 3.85 -15.10
N THR A 225 4.56 3.68 -16.39
CA THR A 225 3.21 3.62 -16.98
C THR A 225 3.06 2.33 -17.77
N SER A 226 1.89 2.10 -18.37
CA SER A 226 1.66 0.99 -19.30
C SER A 226 2.60 1.02 -20.51
N TYR A 227 3.15 2.17 -20.85
CA TYR A 227 4.12 2.32 -21.93
C TYR A 227 5.39 1.50 -21.78
N ASP A 228 5.73 1.11 -20.54
CA ASP A 228 6.86 0.21 -20.29
C ASP A 228 6.68 -1.18 -20.90
N ASN A 229 5.44 -1.59 -21.20
CA ASN A 229 5.09 -2.85 -21.85
C ASN A 229 4.63 -2.67 -23.30
N CYS A 230 4.80 -1.50 -23.90
CA CYS A 230 4.38 -1.20 -25.27
C CYS A 230 5.54 -1.23 -26.25
N ALA A 231 5.22 -1.51 -27.52
CA ALA A 231 6.12 -1.29 -28.66
C ALA A 231 5.64 -0.08 -29.46
N PHE A 232 6.53 0.83 -29.76
CA PHE A 232 6.24 2.09 -30.44
C PHE A 232 6.84 2.11 -31.84
N MET A 233 6.07 2.55 -32.81
CA MET A 233 6.53 2.69 -34.19
C MET A 233 5.86 3.90 -34.86
N ASN A 234 6.43 4.36 -35.97
CA ASN A 234 5.75 5.37 -36.77
C ASN A 234 4.61 4.75 -37.57
N PHE A 235 3.64 5.57 -38.03
CA PHE A 235 2.50 5.06 -38.80
C PHE A 235 2.91 4.33 -40.08
N GLU A 236 3.97 4.74 -40.73
CA GLU A 236 4.46 4.11 -41.95
C GLU A 236 4.89 2.66 -41.70
N THR A 237 5.55 2.41 -40.59
CA THR A 237 5.93 1.05 -40.14
C THR A 237 4.70 0.27 -39.71
N ALA A 238 3.78 0.89 -38.93
CA ALA A 238 2.58 0.21 -38.45
C ALA A 238 1.68 -0.26 -39.60
N TYR A 239 1.59 0.49 -40.67
CA TYR A 239 0.79 0.08 -41.83
C TYR A 239 1.33 -1.18 -42.50
N THR A 240 2.63 -1.49 -42.39
CA THR A 240 3.17 -2.76 -42.92
C THR A 240 2.64 -3.97 -42.16
N LEU A 241 2.22 -3.82 -40.88
CA LEU A 241 1.59 -4.91 -40.14
C LEU A 241 0.33 -5.44 -40.83
N PHE A 242 -0.42 -4.53 -41.50
CA PHE A 242 -1.67 -4.87 -42.18
C PHE A 242 -1.47 -5.63 -43.49
N ASP A 243 -0.24 -5.69 -43.99
CA ASP A 243 0.11 -6.56 -45.13
C ASP A 243 0.17 -8.02 -44.73
N SER A 244 0.25 -8.31 -43.41
CA SER A 244 0.26 -9.68 -42.91
C SER A 244 -1.15 -10.28 -42.86
N PHE A 245 -1.26 -11.52 -43.28
CA PHE A 245 -2.51 -12.28 -43.14
C PHE A 245 -2.91 -12.44 -41.66
N GLN A 246 -1.94 -12.48 -40.76
CA GLN A 246 -2.16 -12.76 -39.34
C GLN A 246 -2.88 -11.62 -38.63
N ILE A 247 -2.76 -10.36 -39.10
CA ILE A 247 -3.45 -9.24 -38.50
C ILE A 247 -4.97 -9.32 -38.63
N LYS A 248 -5.48 -10.07 -39.63
CA LYS A 248 -6.92 -10.28 -39.82
C LYS A 248 -7.61 -11.00 -38.64
N TYR A 249 -6.84 -11.65 -37.78
CA TYR A 249 -7.37 -12.20 -36.52
C TYR A 249 -7.60 -11.16 -35.46
N VAL A 250 -7.04 -9.95 -35.61
CA VAL A 250 -7.14 -8.85 -34.66
C VAL A 250 -8.07 -7.76 -35.17
N THR A 251 -8.06 -7.52 -36.48
CA THR A 251 -8.84 -6.42 -37.09
C THR A 251 -9.18 -6.70 -38.56
N ASP A 252 -10.35 -6.23 -38.97
CA ASP A 252 -10.82 -6.32 -40.36
C ASP A 252 -10.53 -5.05 -41.16
N LEU A 253 -9.65 -4.16 -40.67
CA LEU A 253 -9.33 -2.94 -41.36
C LEU A 253 -8.64 -3.19 -42.69
N THR A 254 -9.25 -2.75 -43.79
CA THR A 254 -8.70 -2.86 -45.16
C THR A 254 -7.86 -1.65 -45.59
N GLU A 255 -8.16 -0.46 -45.01
CA GLU A 255 -7.47 0.78 -45.31
C GLU A 255 -6.98 1.47 -44.01
N PRO A 256 -5.94 0.92 -43.37
CA PRO A 256 -5.51 1.38 -42.03
C PRO A 256 -5.10 2.86 -41.97
N GLN A 257 -4.70 3.44 -43.13
CA GLN A 257 -4.30 4.85 -43.24
C GLN A 257 -5.45 5.82 -42.91
N LYS A 258 -6.69 5.37 -43.06
CA LYS A 258 -7.90 6.18 -42.81
C LYS A 258 -8.33 6.15 -41.32
N TYR A 259 -7.68 5.34 -40.49
CA TYR A 259 -8.13 5.11 -39.13
C TYR A 259 -7.05 5.43 -38.09
N VAL A 260 -7.53 5.84 -36.92
CA VAL A 260 -6.75 6.04 -35.70
C VAL A 260 -7.53 5.46 -34.52
N SER A 261 -6.85 5.16 -33.42
CA SER A 261 -7.50 4.62 -32.22
C SER A 261 -7.86 5.73 -31.24
N LEU A 262 -6.96 6.69 -31.04
CA LEU A 262 -7.22 7.81 -30.14
C LEU A 262 -6.50 9.08 -30.62
N LEU A 263 -6.98 10.21 -30.11
CA LEU A 263 -6.30 11.49 -30.23
C LEU A 263 -5.91 11.94 -28.83
N THR A 264 -4.64 12.22 -28.66
CA THR A 264 -4.13 12.88 -27.47
C THR A 264 -4.04 14.38 -27.69
N ILE A 265 -4.50 15.15 -26.73
CA ILE A 265 -4.61 16.59 -26.83
C ILE A 265 -3.90 17.25 -25.67
N ARG A 266 -3.07 18.25 -25.98
CA ARG A 266 -2.54 19.20 -25.02
C ARG A 266 -3.35 20.50 -25.14
N THR A 267 -3.80 21.01 -24.02
CA THR A 267 -4.53 22.28 -23.96
C THR A 267 -3.57 23.48 -23.92
N LYS A 268 -4.02 24.60 -24.36
CA LYS A 268 -3.27 25.87 -24.24
C LYS A 268 -3.11 26.24 -22.77
N ASP A 269 -2.03 26.93 -22.45
CA ASP A 269 -1.80 27.46 -21.10
C ASP A 269 -3.00 28.31 -20.64
N GLY A 270 -3.57 27.91 -19.50
CA GLY A 270 -4.73 28.58 -18.90
C GLY A 270 -6.11 28.12 -19.41
N ALA A 271 -6.18 27.22 -20.38
CA ALA A 271 -7.44 26.59 -20.78
C ALA A 271 -7.80 25.46 -19.81
N ASP A 272 -9.09 25.35 -19.43
CA ASP A 272 -9.55 24.24 -18.60
C ASP A 272 -9.75 22.98 -19.48
N PRO A 273 -9.01 21.88 -19.24
CA PRO A 273 -9.19 20.64 -19.99
C PRO A 273 -10.62 20.08 -19.96
N LYS A 274 -11.37 20.34 -18.89
CA LYS A 274 -12.78 19.91 -18.79
C LYS A 274 -13.68 20.68 -19.76
N GLU A 275 -13.47 21.97 -19.91
CA GLU A 275 -14.23 22.79 -20.85
C GLU A 275 -13.92 22.38 -22.28
N VAL A 276 -12.65 22.13 -22.59
CA VAL A 276 -12.22 21.65 -23.92
C VAL A 276 -12.86 20.29 -24.21
N ALA A 277 -12.81 19.33 -23.27
CA ALA A 277 -13.43 18.02 -23.43
C ALA A 277 -14.95 18.12 -23.62
N ASN A 278 -15.64 18.96 -22.84
CA ASN A 278 -17.08 19.17 -22.98
C ASN A 278 -17.46 19.79 -24.33
N THR A 279 -16.64 20.71 -24.82
CA THR A 279 -16.84 21.34 -26.15
C THR A 279 -16.68 20.31 -27.25
N ILE A 280 -15.67 19.46 -27.18
CA ILE A 280 -15.47 18.34 -28.12
C ILE A 280 -16.67 17.39 -28.05
N ASN A 281 -17.10 16.97 -26.86
CA ASN A 281 -18.25 16.09 -26.65
C ASN A 281 -19.56 16.65 -27.24
N THR A 282 -19.72 17.97 -27.19
CA THR A 282 -20.90 18.63 -27.78
C THR A 282 -20.83 18.63 -29.30
N LYS A 283 -19.65 18.93 -29.89
CA LYS A 283 -19.42 18.94 -31.31
C LYS A 283 -19.46 17.55 -31.95
N MET A 284 -18.97 16.54 -31.24
CA MET A 284 -18.79 15.17 -31.73
C MET A 284 -19.91 14.22 -31.30
N ARG A 285 -21.04 14.74 -30.84
CA ARG A 285 -22.14 13.95 -30.25
C ARG A 285 -22.63 12.83 -31.16
N ASP A 286 -22.73 13.11 -32.46
CA ASP A 286 -23.29 12.17 -33.46
C ASP A 286 -22.22 11.23 -34.06
N SER A 287 -20.94 11.43 -33.74
CA SER A 287 -19.84 10.61 -34.26
C SER A 287 -19.50 9.39 -33.41
N GLY A 288 -20.11 9.24 -32.23
CA GLY A 288 -19.78 8.19 -31.28
C GLY A 288 -18.46 8.44 -30.55
N LEU A 289 -17.73 9.51 -30.83
CA LEU A 289 -16.52 9.88 -30.14
C LEU A 289 -16.82 10.60 -28.82
N LYS A 290 -16.00 10.35 -27.83
CA LYS A 290 -16.02 11.05 -26.54
C LYS A 290 -14.64 11.53 -26.17
N ALA A 291 -14.60 12.73 -25.61
CA ALA A 291 -13.43 13.35 -25.04
C ALA A 291 -13.45 13.19 -23.51
N TYR A 292 -12.36 12.74 -22.96
CA TYR A 292 -12.16 12.54 -21.53
C TYR A 292 -10.94 13.32 -21.09
N THR A 293 -10.98 13.96 -19.95
CA THR A 293 -9.72 14.41 -19.34
C THR A 293 -8.95 13.19 -18.84
N ALA A 294 -7.62 13.21 -18.94
CA ALA A 294 -6.78 12.11 -18.43
C ALA A 294 -7.08 11.80 -16.95
N LYS A 295 -7.36 12.85 -16.16
CA LYS A 295 -7.79 12.72 -14.77
C LYS A 295 -9.17 12.05 -14.61
N ALA A 296 -10.12 12.28 -15.50
CA ALA A 296 -11.43 11.64 -15.44
C ALA A 296 -11.35 10.15 -15.85
N MET A 297 -10.48 9.81 -16.80
CA MET A 297 -10.23 8.41 -17.14
C MET A 297 -9.61 7.61 -15.99
N SER A 298 -8.70 8.22 -15.21
CA SER A 298 -8.19 7.61 -14.00
C SER A 298 -9.27 7.44 -12.94
N GLY A 299 -10.33 8.22 -12.99
CA GLY A 299 -11.44 8.17 -12.03
C GLY A 299 -12.12 6.79 -11.98
N LYS A 300 -12.31 6.11 -13.10
CA LYS A 300 -12.88 4.75 -13.11
C LYS A 300 -11.99 3.73 -12.39
N VAL A 301 -10.68 3.81 -12.60
CA VAL A 301 -9.72 2.99 -11.87
C VAL A 301 -9.73 3.39 -10.40
N SER A 302 -9.83 4.68 -10.09
CA SER A 302 -9.96 5.19 -8.72
C SER A 302 -11.25 4.71 -8.05
N ASP A 303 -12.39 4.69 -8.73
CA ASP A 303 -13.67 4.18 -8.20
C ASP A 303 -13.57 2.69 -7.86
N THR A 304 -12.95 1.89 -8.73
CA THR A 304 -12.68 0.47 -8.46
C THR A 304 -11.77 0.30 -7.25
N LEU A 305 -10.74 1.13 -7.11
CA LEU A 305 -9.86 1.14 -5.95
C LEU A 305 -10.58 1.57 -4.67
N GLU A 306 -11.48 2.55 -4.73
CA GLU A 306 -12.30 2.95 -3.58
C GLU A 306 -13.21 1.81 -3.12
N GLN A 307 -13.79 1.05 -4.04
CA GLN A 307 -14.55 -0.15 -3.70
C GLN A 307 -13.67 -1.22 -3.05
N MET A 308 -12.50 -1.54 -3.63
CA MET A 308 -11.53 -2.47 -3.04
C MET A 308 -11.05 -1.98 -1.67
N GLN A 309 -10.82 -0.68 -1.51
CA GLN A 309 -10.47 -0.07 -0.23
C GLN A 309 -11.60 -0.23 0.80
N SER A 310 -12.84 -0.07 0.39
CA SER A 310 -14.00 -0.27 1.27
C SER A 310 -14.11 -1.71 1.75
N TYR A 311 -13.93 -2.70 0.87
CA TYR A 311 -13.90 -4.12 1.25
C TYR A 311 -12.71 -4.44 2.17
N SER A 312 -11.53 -3.92 1.85
CA SER A 312 -10.35 -4.12 2.71
C SER A 312 -10.53 -3.47 4.08
N ALA A 313 -11.12 -2.28 4.15
CA ALA A 313 -11.44 -1.61 5.41
C ALA A 313 -12.44 -2.40 6.26
N LEU A 314 -13.46 -3.02 5.64
CA LEU A 314 -14.42 -3.89 6.32
C LEU A 314 -13.72 -5.13 6.90
N LEU A 315 -12.88 -5.81 6.11
CA LEU A 315 -12.11 -6.97 6.57
C LEU A 315 -11.15 -6.61 7.71
N ILE A 316 -10.45 -5.48 7.60
CA ILE A 316 -9.57 -4.99 8.65
C ILE A 316 -10.37 -4.61 9.89
N GLY A 317 -11.54 -3.99 9.74
CA GLY A 317 -12.46 -3.68 10.82
C GLY A 317 -12.91 -4.95 11.58
N LEU A 318 -13.20 -6.02 10.85
CA LEU A 318 -13.53 -7.32 11.44
C LEU A 318 -12.34 -7.93 12.18
N LEU A 319 -11.15 -7.93 11.58
CA LEU A 319 -9.91 -8.38 12.23
C LEU A 319 -9.59 -7.57 13.48
N PHE A 320 -9.81 -6.25 13.42
CA PHE A 320 -9.65 -5.35 14.54
C PHE A 320 -10.60 -5.71 15.69
N LEU A 321 -11.87 -5.92 15.39
CA LEU A 321 -12.87 -6.35 16.38
C LEU A 321 -12.50 -7.67 17.02
N MET A 322 -12.11 -8.67 16.24
CA MET A 322 -11.66 -9.97 16.73
C MET A 322 -10.43 -9.85 17.62
N ALA A 323 -9.45 -9.02 17.22
CA ALA A 323 -8.24 -8.79 18.01
C ALA A 323 -8.56 -8.11 19.35
N VAL A 324 -9.44 -7.10 19.36
CA VAL A 324 -9.89 -6.42 20.59
C VAL A 324 -10.57 -7.42 21.54
N LEU A 325 -11.49 -8.23 21.03
CA LEU A 325 -12.20 -9.25 21.84
C LEU A 325 -11.21 -10.27 22.42
N ALA A 326 -10.28 -10.78 21.60
CA ALA A 326 -9.26 -11.73 22.05
C ALA A 326 -8.36 -11.10 23.13
N LEU A 327 -7.90 -9.86 22.94
CA LEU A 327 -7.10 -9.14 23.92
C LEU A 327 -7.88 -8.93 25.23
N ILE A 328 -9.14 -8.51 25.17
CA ILE A 328 -10.00 -8.36 26.37
C ILE A 328 -10.12 -9.70 27.12
N CYS A 329 -10.38 -10.80 26.41
CA CYS A 329 -10.48 -12.12 27.03
C CYS A 329 -9.16 -12.51 27.72
N ILE A 330 -8.02 -12.39 27.04
CA ILE A 330 -6.73 -12.79 27.59
C ILE A 330 -6.33 -11.88 28.76
N PHE A 331 -6.58 -10.57 28.69
CA PHE A 331 -6.32 -9.67 29.81
C PHE A 331 -7.22 -9.95 31.02
N ASN A 332 -8.51 -10.30 30.80
CA ASN A 332 -9.39 -10.71 31.90
C ASN A 332 -8.89 -11.97 32.60
N ILE A 333 -8.51 -13.00 31.84
CA ILE A 333 -7.91 -14.23 32.39
C ILE A 333 -6.65 -13.88 33.18
N THR A 334 -5.79 -13.04 32.63
CA THR A 334 -4.56 -12.55 33.25
C THR A 334 -4.79 -11.89 34.61
N VAL A 335 -5.77 -10.99 34.66
CA VAL A 335 -6.13 -10.27 35.89
C VAL A 335 -6.66 -11.24 36.91
N ASN A 336 -7.57 -12.15 36.52
CA ASN A 336 -8.14 -13.16 37.44
C ASN A 336 -7.06 -14.05 38.02
N GLU A 337 -6.09 -14.55 37.26
CA GLU A 337 -4.96 -15.34 37.75
C GLU A 337 -4.08 -14.61 38.79
N ARG A 338 -4.06 -13.27 38.72
CA ARG A 338 -3.20 -12.41 39.56
C ARG A 338 -3.93 -11.73 40.73
N LEU A 339 -5.21 -12.03 40.91
CA LEU A 339 -6.00 -11.40 41.99
C LEU A 339 -5.36 -11.60 43.37
N LYS A 340 -4.80 -12.79 43.64
CA LYS A 340 -4.08 -13.09 44.89
C LYS A 340 -2.81 -12.21 45.04
N GLU A 341 -2.03 -12.06 43.99
CA GLU A 341 -0.84 -11.18 43.95
C GLU A 341 -1.23 -9.74 44.27
N PHE A 342 -2.33 -9.25 43.67
CA PHE A 342 -2.84 -7.91 43.90
C PHE A 342 -3.36 -7.74 45.34
N GLY A 343 -4.02 -8.76 45.91
CA GLY A 343 -4.45 -8.74 47.31
C GLY A 343 -3.26 -8.56 48.25
N VAL A 344 -2.18 -9.30 48.04
CA VAL A 344 -0.94 -9.18 48.83
C VAL A 344 -0.31 -7.81 48.66
N LEU A 345 -0.24 -7.25 47.43
CA LEU A 345 0.31 -5.92 47.20
C LEU A 345 -0.50 -4.84 47.95
N LEU A 346 -1.83 -4.94 47.93
CA LEU A 346 -2.71 -4.01 48.65
C LEU A 346 -2.53 -4.13 50.16
N SER A 347 -2.34 -5.33 50.71
CA SER A 347 -2.10 -5.59 52.15
C SER A 347 -0.77 -4.98 52.64
N ILE A 348 0.24 -4.93 51.75
CA ILE A 348 1.56 -4.31 52.05
C ILE A 348 1.50 -2.77 51.88
N GLY A 349 0.37 -2.20 51.42
CA GLY A 349 0.17 -0.77 51.35
C GLY A 349 0.29 -0.18 49.93
N ALA A 350 0.26 -0.99 48.89
CA ALA A 350 0.17 -0.49 47.53
C ALA A 350 -1.21 0.19 47.30
N ARG A 351 -1.21 1.28 46.54
CA ARG A 351 -2.46 1.97 46.17
C ARG A 351 -3.11 1.25 44.96
N LYS A 352 -4.44 1.19 44.93
CA LYS A 352 -5.19 0.66 43.78
C LYS A 352 -4.77 1.29 42.43
N SER A 353 -4.49 2.61 42.43
CA SER A 353 -3.98 3.34 41.26
C SER A 353 -2.64 2.81 40.74
N GLN A 354 -1.77 2.27 41.60
CA GLN A 354 -0.48 1.72 41.20
C GLN A 354 -0.63 0.35 40.49
N ILE A 355 -1.59 -0.45 40.91
CA ILE A 355 -1.94 -1.71 40.23
C ILE A 355 -2.52 -1.40 38.86
N PHE A 356 -3.42 -0.41 38.78
CA PHE A 356 -4.00 0.05 37.52
C PHE A 356 -2.92 0.55 36.53
N GLN A 357 -2.01 1.40 36.99
CA GLN A 357 -0.88 1.89 36.19
C GLN A 357 0.05 0.78 35.74
N MET A 358 0.29 -0.22 36.58
CA MET A 358 1.12 -1.38 36.24
C MET A 358 0.51 -2.19 35.11
N LEU A 359 -0.81 -2.46 35.13
CA LEU A 359 -1.51 -3.16 34.07
C LEU A 359 -1.48 -2.40 32.75
N LEU A 360 -1.71 -1.09 32.78
CA LEU A 360 -1.64 -0.25 31.59
C LEU A 360 -0.22 -0.18 31.01
N LEU A 361 0.81 -0.13 31.85
CA LEU A 361 2.20 -0.18 31.39
C LEU A 361 2.56 -1.52 30.77
N GLU A 362 2.11 -2.65 31.33
CA GLU A 362 2.28 -3.99 30.75
C GLU A 362 1.64 -4.03 29.35
N ALA A 363 0.40 -3.56 29.20
CA ALA A 363 -0.31 -3.51 27.93
C ALA A 363 0.35 -2.56 26.90
N GLY A 364 0.77 -1.38 27.36
CA GLY A 364 1.48 -0.42 26.52
C GLY A 364 2.79 -0.98 25.95
N MET A 365 3.58 -1.67 26.81
CA MET A 365 4.81 -2.32 26.36
C MET A 365 4.55 -3.46 25.37
N ILE A 366 3.49 -4.26 25.57
CA ILE A 366 3.08 -5.30 24.62
C ILE A 366 2.63 -4.64 23.30
N GLY A 367 1.86 -3.55 23.37
CA GLY A 367 1.42 -2.77 22.21
C GLY A 367 2.58 -2.22 21.40
N VAL A 368 3.57 -1.64 22.08
CA VAL A 368 4.78 -1.10 21.41
C VAL A 368 5.61 -2.22 20.79
N LEU A 369 5.87 -3.30 21.53
CA LEU A 369 6.67 -4.41 21.02
C LEU A 369 5.98 -5.13 19.85
N GLY A 370 4.71 -5.50 20.02
CA GLY A 370 3.93 -6.17 18.97
C GLY A 370 3.72 -5.26 17.76
N GLY A 371 3.37 -4.00 18.00
CA GLY A 371 3.16 -3.01 16.94
C GLY A 371 4.44 -2.73 16.14
N PHE A 372 5.56 -2.52 16.80
CA PHE A 372 6.86 -2.31 16.14
C PHE A 372 7.28 -3.54 15.32
N LEU A 373 7.21 -4.74 15.91
CA LEU A 373 7.52 -5.96 15.19
C LEU A 373 6.58 -6.17 13.99
N GLY A 374 5.29 -5.82 14.13
CA GLY A 374 4.31 -5.90 13.04
C GLY A 374 4.68 -5.02 11.87
N VAL A 375 5.04 -3.76 12.13
CA VAL A 375 5.50 -2.82 11.08
C VAL A 375 6.79 -3.31 10.42
N VAL A 376 7.77 -3.78 11.21
CA VAL A 376 9.05 -4.27 10.65
C VAL A 376 8.84 -5.53 9.80
N PHE A 377 8.03 -6.47 10.28
CA PHE A 377 7.74 -7.71 9.55
C PHE A 377 6.97 -7.46 8.25
N SER A 378 5.95 -6.60 8.30
CA SER A 378 5.16 -6.27 7.12
C SER A 378 5.94 -5.39 6.13
N GLY A 379 6.71 -4.42 6.61
CA GLY A 379 7.58 -3.61 5.76
C GLY A 379 8.66 -4.45 5.08
N GLY A 380 9.29 -5.36 5.82
CA GLY A 380 10.24 -6.34 5.26
C GLY A 380 9.57 -7.27 4.24
N GLY A 381 8.35 -7.75 4.53
CA GLY A 381 7.56 -8.56 3.62
C GLY A 381 7.24 -7.84 2.30
N ILE A 382 6.79 -6.59 2.37
CA ILE A 382 6.52 -5.77 1.19
C ILE A 382 7.79 -5.60 0.34
N LEU A 383 8.95 -5.35 0.96
CA LEU A 383 10.21 -5.21 0.25
C LEU A 383 10.68 -6.52 -0.40
N LEU A 384 10.52 -7.66 0.28
CA LEU A 384 10.91 -8.98 -0.23
C LEU A 384 10.01 -9.46 -1.37
N PHE A 385 8.71 -9.18 -1.30
CA PHE A 385 7.71 -9.61 -2.28
C PHE A 385 7.29 -8.49 -3.23
N LYS A 386 8.07 -7.42 -3.32
CA LYS A 386 7.77 -6.23 -4.12
C LYS A 386 7.41 -6.60 -5.57
N ASP A 387 8.24 -7.40 -6.23
CA ASP A 387 8.07 -7.74 -7.65
C ASP A 387 6.81 -8.61 -7.87
N VAL A 388 6.55 -9.56 -6.96
CA VAL A 388 5.34 -10.40 -7.01
C VAL A 388 4.07 -9.55 -6.79
N ILE A 389 4.12 -8.58 -5.88
CA ILE A 389 3.00 -7.68 -5.63
C ILE A 389 2.75 -6.80 -6.87
N MET A 390 3.80 -6.25 -7.45
CA MET A 390 3.70 -5.40 -8.65
C MET A 390 3.10 -6.18 -9.83
N GLU A 391 3.57 -7.41 -10.06
CA GLU A 391 3.07 -8.27 -11.12
C GLU A 391 1.61 -8.68 -10.88
N SER A 392 1.26 -9.12 -9.67
CA SER A 392 -0.10 -9.57 -9.35
C SER A 392 -1.15 -8.44 -9.36
N MET A 393 -0.74 -7.22 -9.12
CA MET A 393 -1.62 -6.04 -9.11
C MET A 393 -1.51 -5.19 -10.38
N ASN A 394 -0.78 -5.65 -11.40
CA ASN A 394 -0.48 -4.91 -12.62
C ASN A 394 0.01 -3.47 -12.36
N MET A 395 0.81 -3.29 -11.29
CA MET A 395 1.33 -1.98 -10.93
C MET A 395 2.70 -1.76 -11.55
N PRO A 396 2.93 -0.65 -12.27
CA PRO A 396 4.25 -0.38 -12.86
C PRO A 396 5.33 -0.14 -11.80
N TYR A 397 4.98 0.37 -10.64
CA TYR A 397 5.91 0.52 -9.52
C TYR A 397 5.20 0.59 -8.17
N LEU A 398 5.87 0.09 -7.15
CA LEU A 398 5.46 0.19 -5.75
C LEU A 398 6.36 1.23 -5.07
N ASN A 399 5.93 2.48 -5.05
CA ASN A 399 6.75 3.54 -4.47
C ASN A 399 5.92 4.50 -3.61
N VAL A 400 6.19 4.46 -2.32
CA VAL A 400 5.70 5.45 -1.36
C VAL A 400 6.89 6.25 -0.87
N ASN A 401 6.77 7.55 -0.78
CA ASN A 401 7.84 8.39 -0.23
C ASN A 401 8.22 7.94 1.19
N VAL A 402 9.51 7.96 1.52
CA VAL A 402 10.01 7.52 2.84
C VAL A 402 9.30 8.25 3.98
N SER A 403 8.96 9.52 3.82
CA SER A 403 8.19 10.29 4.81
C SER A 403 6.79 9.72 5.04
N GLN A 404 6.11 9.30 3.98
CA GLN A 404 4.79 8.66 4.06
C GLN A 404 4.88 7.29 4.74
N TYR A 405 5.90 6.49 4.42
CA TYR A 405 6.15 5.21 5.12
C TYR A 405 6.28 5.41 6.63
N VAL A 406 7.04 6.41 7.07
CA VAL A 406 7.23 6.72 8.50
C VAL A 406 5.90 7.13 9.14
N ILE A 407 5.11 7.97 8.48
CA ILE A 407 3.79 8.41 8.97
C ILE A 407 2.85 7.21 9.12
N LEU A 408 2.75 6.35 8.11
CA LEU A 408 1.91 5.14 8.14
C LEU A 408 2.37 4.16 9.22
N ALA A 409 3.67 4.01 9.41
CA ALA A 409 4.25 3.19 10.48
C ALA A 409 3.88 3.72 11.87
N LEU A 410 4.00 5.03 12.09
CA LEU A 410 3.61 5.66 13.35
C LEU A 410 2.11 5.57 13.62
N GLN A 411 1.26 5.73 12.59
CA GLN A 411 -0.18 5.56 12.72
C GLN A 411 -0.55 4.11 13.10
N SER A 412 0.04 3.12 12.43
CA SER A 412 -0.19 1.69 12.71
C SER A 412 0.28 1.31 14.11
N LEU A 413 1.45 1.80 14.53
CA LEU A 413 1.98 1.62 15.88
C LEU A 413 1.08 2.29 16.93
N GLY A 414 0.63 3.52 16.69
CA GLY A 414 -0.27 4.25 17.58
C GLY A 414 -1.60 3.53 17.77
N LEU A 415 -2.19 3.01 16.69
CA LEU A 415 -3.41 2.20 16.75
C LEU A 415 -3.19 0.89 17.53
N ALA A 416 -2.08 0.19 17.30
CA ALA A 416 -1.75 -1.05 18.00
C ALA A 416 -1.61 -0.83 19.52
N VAL A 417 -0.93 0.25 19.93
CA VAL A 417 -0.80 0.64 21.34
C VAL A 417 -2.17 1.05 21.91
N GLY A 418 -2.94 1.84 21.17
CA GLY A 418 -4.27 2.29 21.58
C GLY A 418 -5.21 1.10 21.85
N VAL A 419 -5.23 0.12 20.94
CA VAL A 419 -6.03 -1.11 21.10
C VAL A 419 -5.61 -1.90 22.33
N SER A 420 -4.30 -2.09 22.54
CA SER A 420 -3.78 -2.81 23.72
C SER A 420 -4.16 -2.11 25.02
N LEU A 421 -4.11 -0.80 25.07
CA LEU A 421 -4.52 0.00 26.23
C LEU A 421 -6.02 -0.08 26.46
N LEU A 422 -6.86 0.07 25.41
CA LEU A 422 -8.32 0.00 25.52
C LEU A 422 -8.78 -1.39 26.00
N ALA A 423 -8.21 -2.46 25.44
CA ALA A 423 -8.52 -3.83 25.85
C ALA A 423 -8.19 -4.09 27.34
N THR A 424 -7.06 -3.53 27.78
CA THR A 424 -6.63 -3.67 29.18
C THR A 424 -7.42 -2.79 30.14
N LEU A 425 -7.90 -1.64 29.66
CA LEU A 425 -8.66 -0.70 30.48
C LEU A 425 -9.88 -1.35 31.13
N TYR A 426 -10.63 -2.15 30.35
CA TYR A 426 -11.77 -2.90 30.88
C TYR A 426 -11.36 -3.85 32.03
N ALA A 427 -10.31 -4.64 31.82
CA ALA A 427 -9.81 -5.58 32.83
C ALA A 427 -9.24 -4.86 34.07
N ALA A 428 -8.54 -3.73 33.84
CA ALA A 428 -7.95 -2.93 34.90
C ALA A 428 -9.02 -2.21 35.76
N VAL A 429 -10.08 -1.69 35.12
CA VAL A 429 -11.21 -1.07 35.86
C VAL A 429 -11.94 -2.11 36.69
N ARG A 430 -12.16 -3.32 36.15
CA ARG A 430 -12.76 -4.43 36.89
C ARG A 430 -11.92 -4.80 38.11
N ALA A 431 -10.59 -4.96 37.95
CA ALA A 431 -9.68 -5.26 39.05
C ALA A 431 -9.71 -4.16 40.15
N ASN A 432 -9.83 -2.90 39.75
CA ASN A 432 -9.86 -1.76 40.67
C ASN A 432 -11.16 -1.68 41.52
N ARG A 433 -12.28 -2.20 40.99
CA ARG A 433 -13.58 -2.25 41.70
C ARG A 433 -13.71 -3.40 42.72
N MET A 434 -12.81 -4.37 42.69
CA MET A 434 -12.85 -5.49 43.61
C MET A 434 -12.39 -5.10 45.05
N GLU A 435 -13.11 -5.56 46.04
CA GLU A 435 -12.77 -5.33 47.43
C GLU A 435 -11.64 -6.26 47.90
N PRO A 436 -10.60 -5.77 48.62
CA PRO A 436 -9.46 -6.58 49.06
C PRO A 436 -9.86 -7.81 49.88
N TYR A 437 -10.94 -7.71 50.62
CA TYR A 437 -11.43 -8.80 51.47
C TYR A 437 -11.94 -10.01 50.66
N LYS A 438 -12.68 -9.76 49.59
CA LYS A 438 -13.20 -10.85 48.70
C LYS A 438 -12.09 -11.56 47.94
N LEU A 439 -10.97 -10.87 47.68
CA LEU A 439 -9.80 -11.46 46.99
C LEU A 439 -9.05 -12.51 47.84
N ILE A 440 -9.21 -12.49 49.15
CA ILE A 440 -8.57 -13.43 50.08
C ILE A 440 -9.51 -14.59 50.40
N GLN A 441 -10.83 -14.39 50.41
CA GLN A 441 -11.83 -15.35 50.85
C GLN A 441 -12.25 -16.40 49.79
N GLU A 442 -12.14 -16.09 48.48
CA GLU A 442 -12.34 -17.07 47.39
C GLU A 442 -11.28 -18.19 47.32
N VAL A 443 -10.43 -18.30 48.34
CA VAL A 443 -9.35 -19.30 48.43
C VAL A 443 -9.74 -20.51 49.25
N GLU A 444 -10.83 -20.46 50.04
CA GLU A 444 -11.26 -21.54 50.96
C GLU A 444 -12.49 -22.30 50.47
N SER A 445 -13.07 -21.95 49.34
CA SER A 445 -14.14 -22.70 48.67
C SER A 445 -13.64 -23.33 47.37
#